data_ddfbb8bbb394d7f93be6038c0829447f
#
_entry.id   ddfbb8bbb394d7f93be6038c0829447f
#
_cell.length_a   1.000
_cell.length_b   1.000
_cell.length_c   1.000
_cell.angle_alpha   90.00
_cell.angle_beta   90.00
_cell.angle_gamma   90.00
#
_symmetry.space_group_name_H-M   'P 1'
#
loop_
_entity.id
_entity.type
_entity.pdbx_description
1 polymer ?
#
loop_
_entity_poly.entity_id
_entity_poly.type
_entity_poly.pdbx_seq_one_letter_code
_entity_poly.pdbx_strand_id
1 'polypeptide(L)'
;MLNRLLSGDMPRSRVLAVLLLLIFLGLAAAPFLFPGVKALNVAAKVLIFVVLVASFDLLLGYTGIVSFAHTMFFGIGAYGVAIASSRMGAGWGALALGLGAALLVSLLLSLAIGLFSLRVRAIFFAMITLAVAAAFQTLASQLSEWTGGEDGLSFKLPEWLSPSFEPFENEVLGVLIDGRIITYYLLFVLAVVLVLALLRIVNSPFGRVLQAIRENEFRAEAIGYRVVVYRTLSSVLSALFACVAGAMLALWLRYNGPDTSLSFEIMMDCLLIVVIGGMGTIYGAAIGSVLFLIAQSYLQDLLRVASEAAHSLPWLAALLSPDRWLLWLGVLFVLSVYYFPTGVVGRLRSSRAGA
;
A
#
# COMPACT_ATOMS: atom_id res chain seq x y z
N MET A 1 -22.38 4.57 -16.98
CA MET A 1 -21.06 4.02 -17.23
C MET A 1 -20.23 3.97 -15.95
N LEU A 2 -20.11 5.05 -15.20
CA LEU A 2 -19.36 5.14 -13.92
C LEU A 2 -19.82 4.10 -12.88
N ASN A 3 -21.13 3.87 -12.74
CA ASN A 3 -21.69 2.89 -11.79
C ASN A 3 -21.25 1.44 -12.09
N ARG A 4 -21.01 1.10 -13.36
CA ARG A 4 -20.47 -0.20 -13.77
C ARG A 4 -18.96 -0.31 -13.49
N LEU A 5 -18.21 0.78 -13.65
CA LEU A 5 -16.77 0.85 -13.35
C LEU A 5 -16.51 0.70 -11.85
N LEU A 6 -17.30 1.37 -11.01
CA LEU A 6 -17.20 1.28 -9.54
C LEU A 6 -17.95 0.08 -8.96
N SER A 7 -18.39 -0.87 -9.79
CA SER A 7 -19.07 -2.11 -9.34
C SER A 7 -20.31 -1.87 -8.46
N GLY A 8 -21.01 -0.75 -8.67
CA GLY A 8 -22.19 -0.36 -7.89
C GLY A 8 -21.88 0.31 -6.55
N ASP A 9 -20.62 0.42 -6.15
CA ASP A 9 -20.22 1.09 -4.90
C ASP A 9 -19.94 2.58 -5.14
N MET A 10 -21.01 3.33 -5.38
CA MET A 10 -20.91 4.79 -5.48
C MET A 10 -20.69 5.40 -4.08
N PRO A 11 -19.81 6.41 -3.95
CA PRO A 11 -19.65 7.13 -2.69
C PRO A 11 -21.00 7.75 -2.27
N ARG A 12 -21.57 7.24 -1.18
CA ARG A 12 -22.91 7.67 -0.70
C ARG A 12 -22.95 9.12 -0.22
N SER A 13 -21.82 9.69 0.19
CA SER A 13 -21.66 11.08 0.63
C SER A 13 -21.07 11.94 -0.49
N ARG A 14 -21.64 13.13 -0.73
CA ARG A 14 -21.08 14.11 -1.68
C ARG A 14 -19.68 14.54 -1.28
N VAL A 15 -19.43 14.69 0.03
CA VAL A 15 -18.12 15.06 0.56
C VAL A 15 -17.07 13.96 0.25
N LEU A 16 -17.44 12.70 0.44
CA LEU A 16 -16.56 11.56 0.12
C LEU A 16 -16.27 11.51 -1.39
N ALA A 17 -17.29 11.73 -2.23
CA ALA A 17 -17.11 11.73 -3.68
C ALA A 17 -16.17 12.86 -4.14
N VAL A 18 -16.37 14.08 -3.62
CA VAL A 18 -15.51 15.24 -3.93
C VAL A 18 -14.07 15.00 -3.45
N LEU A 19 -13.89 14.45 -2.25
CA LEU A 19 -12.57 14.17 -1.69
C LEU A 19 -11.82 13.12 -2.52
N LEU A 20 -12.48 12.03 -2.91
CA LEU A 20 -11.89 11.01 -3.79
C LEU A 20 -11.56 11.57 -5.19
N LEU A 21 -12.43 12.42 -5.72
CA LEU A 21 -12.19 13.10 -7.01
C LEU A 21 -10.97 14.03 -6.90
N LEU A 22 -10.86 14.80 -5.82
CA LEU A 22 -9.71 15.68 -5.57
C LEU A 22 -8.41 14.88 -5.43
N ILE A 23 -8.44 13.76 -4.71
CA ILE A 23 -7.27 12.86 -4.59
C ILE A 23 -6.89 12.32 -5.98
N PHE A 24 -7.86 11.83 -6.75
CA PHE A 24 -7.61 11.28 -8.07
C PHE A 24 -7.03 12.32 -9.03
N LEU A 25 -7.63 13.52 -9.10
CA LEU A 25 -7.15 14.62 -9.94
C LEU A 25 -5.80 15.15 -9.44
N GLY A 26 -5.62 15.27 -8.12
CA GLY A 26 -4.35 15.68 -7.52
C GLY A 26 -3.21 14.73 -7.84
N LEU A 27 -3.43 13.42 -7.75
CA LEU A 27 -2.45 12.41 -8.14
C LEU A 27 -2.23 12.36 -9.66
N ALA A 28 -3.27 12.53 -10.48
CA ALA A 28 -3.13 12.58 -11.93
C ALA A 28 -2.33 13.80 -12.39
N ALA A 29 -2.50 14.94 -11.74
CA ALA A 29 -1.83 16.19 -12.07
C ALA A 29 -0.56 16.45 -11.23
N ALA A 30 -0.17 15.54 -10.32
CA ALA A 30 0.92 15.75 -9.37
C ALA A 30 2.26 16.16 -10.03
N PRO A 31 2.72 15.57 -11.16
CA PRO A 31 3.95 15.97 -11.82
C PRO A 31 3.93 17.42 -12.30
N PHE A 32 2.77 17.94 -12.68
CA PHE A 32 2.60 19.30 -13.21
C PHE A 32 2.29 20.33 -12.12
N LEU A 33 1.55 19.94 -11.08
CA LEU A 33 1.20 20.84 -9.96
C LEU A 33 2.39 21.06 -9.01
N PHE A 34 3.20 20.03 -8.82
CA PHE A 34 4.31 20.03 -7.88
C PHE A 34 5.56 19.47 -8.54
N PRO A 35 6.29 20.25 -9.35
CA PRO A 35 7.46 19.79 -10.11
C PRO A 35 8.66 19.41 -9.24
N GLY A 36 8.52 19.43 -7.92
CA GLY A 36 9.57 19.06 -6.97
C GLY A 36 9.76 17.54 -6.85
N VAL A 37 11.01 17.09 -6.82
CA VAL A 37 11.37 15.67 -6.67
C VAL A 37 10.74 15.04 -5.42
N LYS A 38 10.69 15.78 -4.30
CA LYS A 38 10.07 15.31 -3.05
C LYS A 38 8.57 15.03 -3.23
N ALA A 39 7.85 15.97 -3.84
CA ALA A 39 6.41 15.85 -4.03
C ALA A 39 6.07 14.67 -4.96
N LEU A 40 6.82 14.49 -6.05
CA LEU A 40 6.65 13.38 -6.97
C LEU A 40 6.93 12.03 -6.30
N ASN A 41 7.96 11.94 -5.44
CA ASN A 41 8.25 10.75 -4.65
C ASN A 41 7.11 10.42 -3.68
N VAL A 42 6.55 11.42 -3.01
CA VAL A 42 5.40 11.23 -2.11
C VAL A 42 4.18 10.76 -2.89
N ALA A 43 3.88 11.37 -4.03
CA ALA A 43 2.76 10.98 -4.88
C ALA A 43 2.89 9.53 -5.39
N ALA A 44 4.08 9.12 -5.84
CA ALA A 44 4.34 7.74 -6.24
C ALA A 44 4.19 6.77 -5.07
N LYS A 45 4.72 7.12 -3.88
CA LYS A 45 4.55 6.33 -2.66
C LYS A 45 3.07 6.15 -2.30
N VAL A 46 2.28 7.23 -2.41
CA VAL A 46 0.83 7.18 -2.20
C VAL A 46 0.16 6.16 -3.13
N LEU A 47 0.46 6.19 -4.43
CA LEU A 47 -0.10 5.23 -5.39
C LEU A 47 0.21 3.77 -5.02
N ILE A 48 1.45 3.50 -4.63
CA ILE A 48 1.90 2.16 -4.23
C ILE A 48 1.20 1.72 -2.94
N PHE A 49 1.16 2.59 -1.93
CA PHE A 49 0.54 2.28 -0.64
C PHE A 49 -0.99 2.16 -0.73
N VAL A 50 -1.65 2.90 -1.61
CA VAL A 50 -3.09 2.71 -1.87
C VAL A 50 -3.38 1.27 -2.28
N VAL A 51 -2.58 0.69 -3.18
CA VAL A 51 -2.74 -0.71 -3.61
C VAL A 51 -2.39 -1.68 -2.48
N LEU A 52 -1.25 -1.47 -1.82
CA LEU A 52 -0.78 -2.31 -0.72
C LEU A 52 -1.78 -2.36 0.43
N VAL A 53 -2.25 -1.20 0.86
CA VAL A 53 -3.20 -1.06 1.99
C VAL A 53 -4.58 -1.58 1.61
N ALA A 54 -5.07 -1.31 0.39
CA ALA A 54 -6.34 -1.86 -0.08
C ALA A 54 -6.31 -3.38 -0.18
N SER A 55 -5.17 -3.97 -0.59
CA SER A 55 -5.00 -5.42 -0.60
C SER A 55 -4.92 -6.00 0.81
N PHE A 56 -4.32 -5.30 1.77
CA PHE A 56 -4.31 -5.69 3.17
C PHE A 56 -5.70 -5.58 3.81
N ASP A 57 -6.47 -4.53 3.48
CA ASP A 57 -7.84 -4.35 3.96
C ASP A 57 -8.79 -5.44 3.46
N LEU A 58 -8.49 -6.09 2.33
CA LEU A 58 -9.23 -7.28 1.87
C LEU A 58 -9.17 -8.42 2.90
N LEU A 59 -8.03 -8.58 3.60
CA LEU A 59 -7.89 -9.56 4.69
C LEU A 59 -8.44 -9.01 6.01
N LEU A 60 -7.94 -7.87 6.46
CA LEU A 60 -8.29 -7.32 7.75
C LEU A 60 -9.73 -6.81 7.78
N GLY A 61 -10.09 -6.01 6.80
CA GLY A 61 -11.35 -5.31 6.76
C GLY A 61 -12.53 -6.13 6.25
N TYR A 62 -12.32 -7.05 5.32
CA TYR A 62 -13.42 -7.86 4.75
C TYR A 62 -13.48 -9.27 5.32
N THR A 63 -12.36 -9.86 5.74
CA THR A 63 -12.33 -11.24 6.26
C THR A 63 -12.16 -11.31 7.78
N GLY A 64 -11.71 -10.23 8.42
CA GLY A 64 -11.42 -10.17 9.86
C GLY A 64 -10.14 -10.90 10.26
N ILE A 65 -9.22 -11.13 9.34
CA ILE A 65 -7.96 -11.83 9.57
C ILE A 65 -6.81 -10.84 9.60
N VAL A 66 -6.02 -10.85 10.67
CA VAL A 66 -4.76 -10.09 10.77
C VAL A 66 -3.62 -10.96 10.28
N SER A 67 -2.99 -10.58 9.19
CA SER A 67 -1.79 -11.25 8.65
C SER A 67 -0.61 -10.30 8.65
N PHE A 68 0.46 -10.66 9.34
CA PHE A 68 1.71 -9.90 9.32
C PHE A 68 2.66 -10.32 8.18
N ALA A 69 2.31 -11.36 7.39
CA ALA A 69 3.08 -11.75 6.22
C ALA A 69 2.86 -10.86 5.00
N HIS A 70 2.08 -9.78 5.10
CA HIS A 70 1.71 -8.95 3.96
C HIS A 70 2.92 -8.25 3.33
N THR A 71 3.83 -7.73 4.17
CA THR A 71 5.11 -7.14 3.72
C THR A 71 6.04 -8.16 3.08
N MET A 72 5.99 -9.45 3.48
CA MET A 72 6.73 -10.50 2.80
C MET A 72 6.33 -10.61 1.33
N PHE A 73 5.02 -10.62 1.02
CA PHE A 73 4.54 -10.66 -0.36
C PHE A 73 4.90 -9.39 -1.14
N PHE A 74 4.85 -8.25 -0.47
CA PHE A 74 5.33 -6.98 -1.02
C PHE A 74 6.81 -7.04 -1.38
N GLY A 75 7.65 -7.54 -0.47
CA GLY A 75 9.08 -7.74 -0.70
C GLY A 75 9.36 -8.75 -1.80
N ILE A 76 8.63 -9.87 -1.88
CA ILE A 76 8.77 -10.87 -2.97
C ILE A 76 8.55 -10.19 -4.33
N GLY A 77 7.53 -9.34 -4.45
CA GLY A 77 7.28 -8.58 -5.67
C GLY A 77 8.43 -7.65 -6.05
N ALA A 78 8.94 -6.90 -5.07
CA ALA A 78 10.06 -5.99 -5.26
C ALA A 78 11.36 -6.73 -5.63
N TYR A 79 11.70 -7.80 -4.92
CA TYR A 79 12.88 -8.62 -5.22
C TYR A 79 12.78 -9.36 -6.55
N GLY A 80 11.59 -9.84 -6.94
CA GLY A 80 11.41 -10.51 -8.22
C GLY A 80 11.80 -9.61 -9.40
N VAL A 81 11.34 -8.36 -9.37
CA VAL A 81 11.71 -7.36 -10.38
C VAL A 81 13.20 -6.98 -10.25
N ALA A 82 13.70 -6.75 -9.04
CA ALA A 82 15.09 -6.35 -8.81
C ALA A 82 16.08 -7.41 -9.29
N ILE A 83 15.90 -8.68 -8.90
CA ILE A 83 16.78 -9.80 -9.26
C ILE A 83 16.76 -10.04 -10.77
N ALA A 84 15.58 -10.09 -11.38
CA ALA A 84 15.48 -10.31 -12.82
C ALA A 84 16.14 -9.18 -13.61
N SER A 85 15.90 -7.92 -13.24
CA SER A 85 16.49 -6.77 -13.93
C SER A 85 17.99 -6.64 -13.72
N SER A 86 18.52 -7.03 -12.55
CA SER A 86 19.97 -7.00 -12.30
C SER A 86 20.73 -8.10 -13.06
N ARG A 87 20.13 -9.30 -13.22
CA ARG A 87 20.78 -10.45 -13.85
C ARG A 87 20.57 -10.55 -15.35
N MET A 88 19.37 -10.20 -15.83
CA MET A 88 18.99 -10.32 -17.24
C MET A 88 19.15 -9.00 -18.01
N GLY A 89 19.45 -7.90 -17.29
CA GLY A 89 19.58 -6.56 -17.85
C GLY A 89 18.27 -5.79 -17.96
N ALA A 90 18.38 -4.55 -18.44
CA ALA A 90 17.30 -3.54 -18.50
C ALA A 90 16.33 -3.81 -19.66
N GLY A 91 15.53 -4.85 -19.58
CA GLY A 91 14.58 -5.26 -20.63
C GLY A 91 13.17 -5.48 -20.11
N TRP A 92 12.16 -5.27 -20.97
CA TRP A 92 10.76 -5.58 -20.64
C TRP A 92 10.56 -7.08 -20.34
N GLY A 93 11.34 -7.96 -21.00
CA GLY A 93 11.32 -9.40 -20.72
C GLY A 93 11.78 -9.73 -19.31
N ALA A 94 12.83 -9.06 -18.82
CA ALA A 94 13.29 -9.22 -17.43
C ALA A 94 12.23 -8.79 -16.41
N LEU A 95 11.57 -7.65 -16.64
CA LEU A 95 10.48 -7.17 -15.78
C LEU A 95 9.30 -8.16 -15.76
N ALA A 96 8.88 -8.64 -16.92
CA ALA A 96 7.77 -9.59 -17.04
C ALA A 96 8.08 -10.93 -16.37
N LEU A 97 9.29 -11.48 -16.59
CA LEU A 97 9.74 -12.72 -15.96
C LEU A 97 9.90 -12.55 -14.45
N GLY A 98 10.49 -11.44 -14.00
CA GLY A 98 10.65 -11.15 -12.57
C GLY A 98 9.30 -11.03 -11.85
N LEU A 99 8.36 -10.29 -12.41
CA LEU A 99 7.01 -10.18 -11.87
C LEU A 99 6.27 -11.52 -11.92
N GLY A 100 6.36 -12.26 -13.03
CA GLY A 100 5.73 -13.58 -13.18
C GLY A 100 6.25 -14.59 -12.16
N ALA A 101 7.57 -14.64 -11.96
CA ALA A 101 8.19 -15.50 -10.95
C ALA A 101 7.76 -15.08 -9.51
N ALA A 102 7.75 -13.78 -9.21
CA ALA A 102 7.31 -13.26 -7.93
C ALA A 102 5.83 -13.60 -7.63
N LEU A 103 4.96 -13.47 -8.62
CA LEU A 103 3.55 -13.85 -8.50
C LEU A 103 3.39 -15.34 -8.26
N LEU A 104 4.15 -16.19 -8.94
CA LEU A 104 4.14 -17.64 -8.73
C LEU A 104 4.58 -18.01 -7.32
N VAL A 105 5.70 -17.44 -6.85
CA VAL A 105 6.20 -17.66 -5.49
C VAL A 105 5.18 -17.17 -4.45
N SER A 106 4.62 -15.99 -4.64
CA SER A 106 3.59 -15.44 -3.75
C SER A 106 2.33 -16.31 -3.73
N LEU A 107 1.91 -16.84 -4.87
CA LEU A 107 0.79 -17.78 -4.97
C LEU A 107 1.04 -19.05 -4.16
N LEU A 108 2.20 -19.68 -4.35
CA LEU A 108 2.55 -20.92 -3.66
C LEU A 108 2.66 -20.73 -2.14
N LEU A 109 3.36 -19.66 -1.72
CA LEU A 109 3.52 -19.36 -0.29
C LEU A 109 2.20 -18.96 0.36
N SER A 110 1.36 -18.16 -0.30
CA SER A 110 0.06 -17.77 0.26
C SER A 110 -0.91 -18.96 0.35
N LEU A 111 -0.88 -19.89 -0.60
CA LEU A 111 -1.61 -21.16 -0.52
C LEU A 111 -1.10 -22.01 0.64
N ALA A 112 0.21 -22.16 0.80
CA ALA A 112 0.79 -22.90 1.91
C ALA A 112 0.37 -22.30 3.26
N ILE A 113 0.56 -20.98 3.44
CA ILE A 113 0.14 -20.29 4.66
C ILE A 113 -1.37 -20.43 4.88
N GLY A 114 -2.20 -20.28 3.83
CA GLY A 114 -3.64 -20.41 3.93
C GLY A 114 -4.09 -21.79 4.35
N LEU A 115 -3.53 -22.84 3.76
CA LEU A 115 -3.92 -24.22 4.05
C LEU A 115 -3.51 -24.68 5.46
N PHE A 116 -2.33 -24.28 5.92
CA PHE A 116 -1.80 -24.72 7.22
C PHE A 116 -2.22 -23.82 8.37
N SER A 117 -2.18 -22.50 8.18
CA SER A 117 -2.33 -21.54 9.27
C SER A 117 -3.77 -21.09 9.51
N LEU A 118 -4.66 -21.10 8.49
CA LEU A 118 -6.05 -20.64 8.67
C LEU A 118 -6.95 -21.64 9.44
N ARG A 119 -6.39 -22.79 9.85
CA ARG A 119 -7.06 -23.75 10.72
C ARG A 119 -6.85 -23.48 12.21
N VAL A 120 -5.91 -22.55 12.53
CA VAL A 120 -5.62 -22.17 13.91
C VAL A 120 -6.39 -20.89 14.30
N ARG A 121 -6.45 -20.60 15.60
CA ARG A 121 -7.11 -19.39 16.12
C ARG A 121 -6.42 -18.14 15.59
N ALA A 122 -7.17 -17.06 15.42
CA ALA A 122 -6.69 -15.80 14.81
C ALA A 122 -5.39 -15.24 15.41
N ILE A 123 -5.20 -15.36 16.74
CA ILE A 123 -3.98 -14.89 17.43
C ILE A 123 -2.77 -15.71 16.97
N PHE A 124 -2.89 -17.04 16.92
CA PHE A 124 -1.79 -17.91 16.47
C PHE A 124 -1.48 -17.71 14.99
N PHE A 125 -2.51 -17.45 14.18
CA PHE A 125 -2.31 -17.10 12.76
C PHE A 125 -1.46 -15.84 12.61
N ALA A 126 -1.75 -14.78 13.37
CA ALA A 126 -0.99 -13.54 13.35
C ALA A 126 0.48 -13.78 13.76
N MET A 127 0.71 -14.57 14.82
CA MET A 127 2.07 -14.89 15.30
C MET A 127 2.86 -15.72 14.27
N ILE A 128 2.24 -16.72 13.64
CA ILE A 128 2.88 -17.56 12.61
C ILE A 128 3.25 -16.69 11.39
N THR A 129 2.35 -15.84 10.93
CA THR A 129 2.60 -14.96 9.78
C THR A 129 3.68 -13.94 10.06
N LEU A 130 3.80 -13.44 11.31
CA LEU A 130 4.89 -12.57 11.73
C LEU A 130 6.23 -13.31 11.72
N ALA A 131 6.28 -14.53 12.28
CA ALA A 131 7.49 -15.35 12.30
C ALA A 131 7.97 -15.69 10.87
N VAL A 132 7.04 -16.01 9.96
CA VAL A 132 7.37 -16.31 8.56
C VAL A 132 7.89 -15.05 7.86
N ALA A 133 7.29 -13.87 8.09
CA ALA A 133 7.77 -12.60 7.52
C ALA A 133 9.18 -12.25 8.03
N ALA A 134 9.43 -12.38 9.33
CA ALA A 134 10.74 -12.13 9.91
C ALA A 134 11.80 -13.12 9.39
N ALA A 135 11.46 -14.40 9.27
CA ALA A 135 12.35 -15.40 8.69
C ALA A 135 12.68 -15.08 7.22
N PHE A 136 11.70 -14.59 6.46
CA PHE A 136 11.92 -14.21 5.06
C PHE A 136 12.80 -12.95 4.94
N GLN A 137 12.63 -11.95 5.82
CA GLN A 137 13.51 -10.78 5.90
C GLN A 137 14.95 -11.18 6.21
N THR A 138 15.14 -12.04 7.22
CA THR A 138 16.46 -12.57 7.58
C THR A 138 17.08 -13.38 6.42
N LEU A 139 16.28 -14.21 5.74
CA LEU A 139 16.75 -14.96 4.57
C LEU A 139 17.20 -14.02 3.45
N ALA A 140 16.43 -12.95 3.19
CA ALA A 140 16.81 -11.96 2.20
C ALA A 140 18.11 -11.24 2.56
N SER A 141 18.37 -10.92 3.83
CA SER A 141 19.62 -10.32 4.29
C SER A 141 20.83 -11.27 4.19
N GLN A 142 20.62 -12.59 4.34
CA GLN A 142 21.68 -13.59 4.32
C GLN A 142 22.04 -14.07 2.89
N LEU A 143 21.10 -14.08 1.95
CA LEU A 143 21.32 -14.54 0.58
C LEU A 143 21.96 -13.46 -0.30
N SER A 144 23.13 -12.92 0.11
CA SER A 144 23.79 -11.79 -0.56
C SER A 144 24.04 -11.99 -2.04
N GLU A 145 24.31 -13.21 -2.48
CA GLU A 145 24.55 -13.52 -3.91
C GLU A 145 23.30 -13.27 -4.80
N TRP A 146 22.10 -13.37 -4.23
CA TRP A 146 20.84 -13.21 -4.95
C TRP A 146 20.15 -11.89 -4.68
N THR A 147 20.15 -11.45 -3.46
CA THR A 147 19.39 -10.32 -2.94
C THR A 147 20.23 -9.06 -2.74
N GLY A 148 21.58 -9.18 -2.87
CA GLY A 148 22.50 -8.11 -2.48
C GLY A 148 22.73 -8.02 -0.96
N GLY A 149 22.09 -8.91 -0.17
CA GLY A 149 22.22 -8.90 1.28
C GLY A 149 21.61 -7.65 1.93
N GLU A 150 22.27 -7.10 2.93
CA GLU A 150 21.86 -5.88 3.61
C GLU A 150 21.97 -4.63 2.72
N ASP A 151 22.94 -4.60 1.80
CA ASP A 151 23.14 -3.49 0.88
C ASP A 151 22.05 -3.40 -0.21
N GLY A 152 21.30 -4.48 -0.43
CA GLY A 152 20.24 -4.57 -1.43
C GLY A 152 20.76 -4.57 -2.87
N LEU A 153 19.84 -4.48 -3.82
CA LEU A 153 20.10 -4.52 -5.26
C LEU A 153 19.70 -3.20 -5.92
N SER A 154 20.65 -2.57 -6.61
CA SER A 154 20.37 -1.49 -7.55
C SER A 154 20.34 -2.06 -8.97
N PHE A 155 19.38 -1.66 -9.78
CA PHE A 155 19.19 -2.17 -11.13
C PHE A 155 18.75 -1.08 -12.09
N LYS A 156 18.96 -1.34 -13.39
CA LYS A 156 18.52 -0.44 -14.45
C LYS A 156 17.17 -0.89 -15.00
N LEU A 157 16.35 0.07 -15.35
CA LEU A 157 15.07 -0.16 -16.04
C LEU A 157 15.25 -0.05 -17.56
N PRO A 158 14.27 -0.54 -18.37
CA PRO A 158 14.21 -0.27 -19.78
C PRO A 158 14.38 1.21 -20.09
N GLU A 159 14.98 1.52 -21.22
CA GLU A 159 15.37 2.88 -21.62
C GLU A 159 14.23 3.91 -21.45
N TRP A 160 13.02 3.54 -21.83
CA TRP A 160 11.83 4.40 -21.74
C TRP A 160 11.42 4.79 -20.30
N LEU A 161 11.84 4.01 -19.32
CA LEU A 161 11.60 4.26 -17.89
C LEU A 161 12.83 4.88 -17.21
N SER A 162 13.93 5.07 -17.95
CA SER A 162 15.15 5.70 -17.41
C SER A 162 15.00 7.20 -17.31
N PRO A 163 15.53 7.87 -16.25
CA PRO A 163 15.52 9.33 -16.14
C PRO A 163 16.25 10.05 -17.29
N SER A 164 17.18 9.36 -17.96
CA SER A 164 17.91 9.89 -19.10
C SER A 164 17.11 9.86 -20.40
N PHE A 165 15.92 9.28 -20.41
CA PHE A 165 15.06 9.24 -21.58
C PHE A 165 14.18 10.48 -21.61
N GLU A 166 14.41 11.35 -22.56
CA GLU A 166 13.67 12.59 -22.81
C GLU A 166 13.02 12.53 -24.19
N PRO A 167 11.74 12.11 -24.28
CA PRO A 167 11.04 11.97 -25.55
C PRO A 167 10.70 13.31 -26.22
N PHE A 168 10.70 14.39 -25.45
CA PHE A 168 10.40 15.74 -25.92
C PHE A 168 11.50 16.71 -25.49
N GLU A 169 12.08 17.44 -26.43
CA GLU A 169 13.08 18.49 -26.18
C GLU A 169 12.47 19.75 -25.51
N ASN A 170 11.16 19.93 -25.65
CA ASN A 170 10.46 21.09 -25.12
C ASN A 170 9.71 20.76 -23.81
N GLU A 171 9.69 21.72 -22.91
CA GLU A 171 8.87 21.64 -21.69
C GLU A 171 7.38 21.62 -22.03
N VAL A 172 6.65 20.65 -21.50
CA VAL A 172 5.20 20.60 -21.57
C VAL A 172 4.64 21.11 -20.25
N LEU A 173 3.89 22.20 -20.30
CA LEU A 173 3.35 22.89 -19.10
C LEU A 173 4.41 23.25 -18.04
N GLY A 174 5.63 23.61 -18.47
CA GLY A 174 6.73 24.00 -17.58
C GLY A 174 7.44 22.81 -16.90
N VAL A 175 7.24 21.58 -17.41
CA VAL A 175 7.89 20.38 -16.90
C VAL A 175 8.50 19.60 -18.06
N LEU A 176 9.77 19.22 -17.93
CA LEU A 176 10.43 18.30 -18.86
C LEU A 176 9.87 16.87 -18.62
N ILE A 177 9.32 16.29 -19.69
CA ILE A 177 8.82 14.91 -19.61
C ILE A 177 10.03 13.97 -19.74
N ASP A 178 10.49 13.45 -18.62
CA ASP A 178 11.53 12.44 -18.53
C ASP A 178 10.95 11.02 -18.27
N GLY A 179 11.80 10.01 -18.34
CA GLY A 179 11.37 8.64 -18.07
C GLY A 179 10.88 8.41 -16.64
N ARG A 180 11.16 9.34 -15.68
CA ARG A 180 10.61 9.29 -14.34
C ARG A 180 9.12 9.62 -14.33
N ILE A 181 8.69 10.61 -15.10
CA ILE A 181 7.28 10.98 -15.27
C ILE A 181 6.54 9.85 -15.98
N ILE A 182 7.15 9.24 -17.01
CA ILE A 182 6.57 8.06 -17.69
C ILE A 182 6.37 6.92 -16.68
N THR A 183 7.37 6.63 -15.84
CA THR A 183 7.25 5.64 -14.76
C THR A 183 6.13 5.99 -13.80
N TYR A 184 6.00 7.26 -13.41
CA TYR A 184 4.91 7.72 -12.53
C TYR A 184 3.53 7.43 -13.13
N TYR A 185 3.30 7.76 -14.41
CA TYR A 185 2.02 7.49 -15.06
C TYR A 185 1.76 6.02 -15.28
N LEU A 186 2.81 5.21 -15.52
CA LEU A 186 2.69 3.74 -15.51
C LEU A 186 2.17 3.25 -14.15
N LEU A 187 2.76 3.72 -13.05
CA LEU A 187 2.31 3.38 -11.69
C LEU A 187 0.89 3.89 -11.41
N PHE A 188 0.54 5.09 -11.86
CA PHE A 188 -0.79 5.67 -11.71
C PHE A 188 -1.86 4.80 -12.39
N VAL A 189 -1.65 4.46 -13.67
CA VAL A 189 -2.58 3.61 -14.43
C VAL A 189 -2.71 2.24 -13.77
N LEU A 190 -1.58 1.64 -13.38
CA LEU A 190 -1.56 0.34 -12.70
C LEU A 190 -2.30 0.39 -11.36
N ALA A 191 -2.06 1.42 -10.55
CA ALA A 191 -2.76 1.60 -9.27
C ALA A 191 -4.27 1.74 -9.47
N VAL A 192 -4.72 2.54 -10.44
CA VAL A 192 -6.14 2.68 -10.76
C VAL A 192 -6.76 1.35 -11.18
N VAL A 193 -6.10 0.61 -12.08
CA VAL A 193 -6.58 -0.71 -12.53
C VAL A 193 -6.68 -1.69 -11.36
N LEU A 194 -5.68 -1.74 -10.49
CA LEU A 194 -5.66 -2.65 -9.33
C LEU A 194 -6.73 -2.27 -8.29
N VAL A 195 -6.92 -0.98 -8.01
CA VAL A 195 -7.99 -0.50 -7.11
C VAL A 195 -9.37 -0.84 -7.67
N LEU A 196 -9.60 -0.65 -8.99
CA LEU A 196 -10.85 -1.03 -9.64
C LEU A 196 -11.08 -2.56 -9.59
N ALA A 197 -10.01 -3.35 -9.76
CA ALA A 197 -10.08 -4.81 -9.62
C ALA A 197 -10.45 -5.22 -8.18
N LEU A 198 -9.83 -4.61 -7.16
CA LEU A 198 -10.18 -4.82 -5.75
C LEU A 198 -11.63 -4.42 -5.46
N LEU A 199 -12.09 -3.27 -5.95
CA LEU A 199 -13.51 -2.86 -5.82
C LEU A 199 -14.45 -3.89 -6.45
N ARG A 200 -14.07 -4.48 -7.58
CA ARG A 200 -14.87 -5.52 -8.22
C ARG A 200 -14.91 -6.81 -7.41
N ILE A 201 -13.80 -7.20 -6.80
CA ILE A 201 -13.71 -8.38 -5.92
C ILE A 201 -14.58 -8.19 -4.67
N VAL A 202 -14.47 -7.07 -3.97
CA VAL A 202 -15.21 -6.85 -2.71
C VAL A 202 -16.70 -6.67 -2.92
N ASN A 203 -17.14 -6.15 -4.07
CA ASN A 203 -18.54 -5.97 -4.40
C ASN A 203 -19.18 -7.19 -5.11
N SER A 204 -18.39 -8.24 -5.37
CA SER A 204 -18.85 -9.51 -5.93
C SER A 204 -19.57 -10.38 -4.87
N PRO A 205 -20.24 -11.47 -5.28
CA PRO A 205 -20.77 -12.45 -4.35
C PRO A 205 -19.70 -13.00 -3.39
N PHE A 206 -18.45 -13.16 -3.87
CA PHE A 206 -17.32 -13.59 -3.06
C PHE A 206 -17.05 -12.59 -1.90
N GLY A 207 -16.96 -11.30 -2.18
CA GLY A 207 -16.73 -10.28 -1.15
C GLY A 207 -17.84 -10.21 -0.11
N ARG A 208 -19.10 -10.43 -0.51
CA ARG A 208 -20.23 -10.50 0.42
C ARG A 208 -20.14 -11.72 1.36
N VAL A 209 -19.68 -12.85 0.87
CA VAL A 209 -19.43 -14.04 1.70
C VAL A 209 -18.30 -13.77 2.70
N LEU A 210 -17.22 -13.05 2.31
CA LEU A 210 -16.15 -12.67 3.23
C LEU A 210 -16.68 -11.83 4.39
N GLN A 211 -17.53 -10.85 4.11
CA GLN A 211 -18.16 -10.01 5.14
C GLN A 211 -19.06 -10.84 6.07
N ALA A 212 -19.85 -11.77 5.53
CA ALA A 212 -20.68 -12.67 6.33
C ALA A 212 -19.84 -13.55 7.26
N ILE A 213 -18.69 -14.06 6.78
CA ILE A 213 -17.72 -14.82 7.59
C ILE A 213 -17.13 -13.95 8.71
N ARG A 214 -16.79 -12.69 8.40
CA ARG A 214 -16.28 -11.75 9.39
C ARG A 214 -17.29 -11.43 10.49
N GLU A 215 -18.57 -11.28 10.13
CA GLU A 215 -19.65 -10.99 11.09
C GLU A 215 -19.94 -12.20 11.99
N ASN A 216 -20.08 -13.40 11.42
CA ASN A 216 -20.35 -14.62 12.19
C ASN A 216 -19.95 -15.88 11.40
N GLU A 217 -18.79 -16.44 11.75
CA GLU A 217 -18.21 -17.63 11.13
C GLU A 217 -19.13 -18.86 11.24
N PHE A 218 -19.67 -19.12 12.44
CA PHE A 218 -20.56 -20.26 12.68
C PHE A 218 -21.85 -20.19 11.86
N ARG A 219 -22.41 -18.97 11.69
CA ARG A 219 -23.60 -18.79 10.85
C ARG A 219 -23.27 -19.02 9.38
N ALA A 220 -22.10 -18.57 8.91
CA ALA A 220 -21.68 -18.79 7.54
C ALA A 220 -21.50 -20.30 7.26
N GLU A 221 -20.90 -21.06 8.19
CA GLU A 221 -20.76 -22.50 8.08
C GLU A 221 -22.10 -23.23 8.12
N ALA A 222 -23.03 -22.81 9.00
CA ALA A 222 -24.35 -23.41 9.12
C ALA A 222 -25.18 -23.32 7.83
N ILE A 223 -24.97 -22.27 7.01
CA ILE A 223 -25.62 -22.12 5.69
C ILE A 223 -24.81 -22.72 4.54
N GLY A 224 -23.73 -23.46 4.85
CA GLY A 224 -22.99 -24.31 3.90
C GLY A 224 -21.74 -23.70 3.29
N TYR A 225 -21.27 -22.51 3.71
CA TYR A 225 -20.02 -21.95 3.22
C TYR A 225 -18.80 -22.59 3.88
N ARG A 226 -17.81 -22.97 3.06
CA ARG A 226 -16.52 -23.51 3.53
C ARG A 226 -15.58 -22.36 3.91
N VAL A 227 -15.62 -21.88 5.14
CA VAL A 227 -14.89 -20.71 5.64
C VAL A 227 -13.40 -20.75 5.31
N VAL A 228 -12.72 -21.89 5.53
CA VAL A 228 -11.28 -22.03 5.24
C VAL A 228 -10.97 -21.76 3.77
N VAL A 229 -11.80 -22.21 2.84
CA VAL A 229 -11.59 -21.99 1.39
C VAL A 229 -11.69 -20.51 1.04
N TYR A 230 -12.72 -19.82 1.54
CA TYR A 230 -12.91 -18.39 1.29
C TYR A 230 -11.79 -17.56 1.90
N ARG A 231 -11.35 -17.87 3.11
CA ARG A 231 -10.20 -17.23 3.76
C ARG A 231 -8.90 -17.47 3.02
N THR A 232 -8.65 -18.69 2.55
CA THR A 232 -7.46 -19.01 1.74
C THR A 232 -7.46 -18.24 0.43
N LEU A 233 -8.58 -18.20 -0.30
CA LEU A 233 -8.69 -17.45 -1.55
C LEU A 233 -8.51 -15.95 -1.33
N SER A 234 -9.06 -15.39 -0.24
CA SER A 234 -8.84 -14.00 0.14
C SER A 234 -7.37 -13.71 0.43
N SER A 235 -6.68 -14.62 1.15
CA SER A 235 -5.25 -14.51 1.45
C SER A 235 -4.41 -14.54 0.18
N VAL A 236 -4.72 -15.45 -0.76
CA VAL A 236 -4.03 -15.53 -2.06
C VAL A 236 -4.22 -14.25 -2.87
N LEU A 237 -5.46 -13.78 -3.02
CA LEU A 237 -5.73 -12.54 -3.74
C LEU A 237 -4.98 -11.36 -3.12
N SER A 238 -5.08 -11.20 -1.79
CA SER A 238 -4.38 -10.14 -1.06
C SER A 238 -2.87 -10.19 -1.28
N ALA A 239 -2.26 -11.39 -1.21
CA ALA A 239 -0.84 -11.60 -1.44
C ALA A 239 -0.39 -11.23 -2.87
N LEU A 240 -1.19 -11.57 -3.88
CA LEU A 240 -0.89 -11.25 -5.27
C LEU A 240 -0.94 -9.73 -5.53
N PHE A 241 -1.94 -9.03 -4.97
CA PHE A 241 -1.99 -7.56 -5.07
C PHE A 241 -0.84 -6.89 -4.32
N ALA A 242 -0.46 -7.39 -3.14
CA ALA A 242 0.71 -6.91 -2.40
C ALA A 242 2.01 -7.13 -3.18
N CYS A 243 2.16 -8.28 -3.83
CA CYS A 243 3.29 -8.60 -4.69
C CYS A 243 3.41 -7.59 -5.85
N VAL A 244 2.30 -7.26 -6.52
CA VAL A 244 2.32 -6.24 -7.58
C VAL A 244 2.66 -4.87 -7.03
N ALA A 245 2.14 -4.49 -5.86
CA ALA A 245 2.49 -3.22 -5.21
C ALA A 245 4.00 -3.16 -4.88
N GLY A 246 4.61 -4.27 -4.45
CA GLY A 246 6.06 -4.37 -4.26
C GLY A 246 6.86 -4.20 -5.55
N ALA A 247 6.41 -4.81 -6.65
CA ALA A 247 7.00 -4.58 -7.96
C ALA A 247 6.91 -3.09 -8.39
N MET A 248 5.79 -2.42 -8.11
CA MET A 248 5.64 -0.98 -8.34
C MET A 248 6.67 -0.16 -7.55
N LEU A 249 6.94 -0.55 -6.28
CA LEU A 249 7.97 0.12 -5.47
C LEU A 249 9.36 -0.03 -6.09
N ALA A 250 9.72 -1.25 -6.48
CA ALA A 250 11.01 -1.52 -7.12
C ALA A 250 11.18 -0.73 -8.43
N LEU A 251 10.15 -0.65 -9.26
CA LEU A 251 10.15 0.16 -10.49
C LEU A 251 10.37 1.65 -10.20
N TRP A 252 9.80 2.17 -9.11
CA TRP A 252 9.95 3.56 -8.74
C TRP A 252 11.35 3.87 -8.20
N LEU A 253 11.82 3.07 -7.23
CA LEU A 253 13.08 3.30 -6.55
C LEU A 253 14.31 2.89 -7.36
N ARG A 254 14.17 1.90 -8.27
CA ARG A 254 15.29 1.24 -8.97
C ARG A 254 16.32 0.63 -8.04
N TYR A 255 15.89 0.40 -6.85
CA TYR A 255 16.63 -0.17 -5.75
C TYR A 255 15.67 -0.99 -4.89
N ASN A 256 16.13 -2.11 -4.36
CA ASN A 256 15.40 -2.85 -3.36
C ASN A 256 16.35 -3.49 -2.35
N GLY A 257 16.09 -3.28 -1.07
CA GLY A 257 16.79 -3.88 0.03
C GLY A 257 15.80 -4.48 1.04
N PRO A 258 16.29 -5.28 2.02
CA PRO A 258 15.44 -5.89 3.04
C PRO A 258 14.63 -4.85 3.83
N ASP A 259 15.26 -3.76 4.23
CA ASP A 259 14.59 -2.70 4.99
C ASP A 259 13.64 -1.85 4.15
N THR A 260 13.85 -1.82 2.82
CA THR A 260 13.04 -1.02 1.90
C THR A 260 11.68 -1.65 1.62
N SER A 261 11.57 -2.99 1.65
CA SER A 261 10.35 -3.70 1.21
C SER A 261 9.86 -4.80 2.16
N LEU A 262 10.70 -5.27 3.09
CA LEU A 262 10.39 -6.36 4.01
C LEU A 262 10.26 -5.91 5.46
N SER A 263 10.52 -4.63 5.77
CA SER A 263 10.56 -4.13 7.15
C SER A 263 9.20 -4.24 7.84
N PHE A 264 9.25 -4.52 9.14
CA PHE A 264 8.06 -4.53 9.99
C PHE A 264 7.41 -3.14 10.10
N GLU A 265 8.18 -2.07 9.90
CA GLU A 265 7.67 -0.70 9.89
C GLU A 265 6.62 -0.49 8.79
N ILE A 266 6.84 -1.02 7.58
CA ILE A 266 5.85 -0.97 6.49
C ILE A 266 4.56 -1.66 6.90
N MET A 267 4.64 -2.77 7.64
CA MET A 267 3.46 -3.47 8.14
C MET A 267 2.69 -2.63 9.16
N MET A 268 3.41 -1.94 10.05
CA MET A 268 2.78 -1.00 10.99
C MET A 268 2.15 0.17 10.27
N ASP A 269 2.81 0.77 9.28
CA ASP A 269 2.26 1.83 8.46
C ASP A 269 0.95 1.37 7.77
N CYS A 270 0.92 0.16 7.21
CA CYS A 270 -0.29 -0.41 6.60
C CYS A 270 -1.46 -0.52 7.61
N LEU A 271 -1.17 -1.00 8.83
CA LEU A 271 -2.17 -1.08 9.90
C LEU A 271 -2.71 0.30 10.29
N LEU A 272 -1.79 1.27 10.50
CA LEU A 272 -2.16 2.64 10.85
C LEU A 272 -3.03 3.28 9.75
N ILE A 273 -2.65 3.11 8.50
CA ILE A 273 -3.37 3.65 7.34
C ILE A 273 -4.79 3.06 7.25
N VAL A 274 -4.93 1.74 7.41
CA VAL A 274 -6.25 1.07 7.36
C VAL A 274 -7.15 1.58 8.49
N VAL A 275 -6.61 1.76 9.69
CA VAL A 275 -7.38 2.25 10.85
C VAL A 275 -7.81 3.70 10.65
N ILE A 276 -6.89 4.59 10.23
CA ILE A 276 -7.20 6.01 9.92
C ILE A 276 -8.24 6.11 8.81
N GLY A 277 -8.05 5.37 7.73
CA GLY A 277 -8.92 5.40 6.56
C GLY A 277 -10.32 4.83 6.82
N GLY A 278 -10.38 3.76 7.60
CA GLY A 278 -11.60 3.02 7.97
C GLY A 278 -11.61 1.60 7.40
N MET A 279 -11.47 0.63 8.29
CA MET A 279 -11.42 -0.82 7.98
C MET A 279 -12.66 -1.30 7.21
N GLY A 280 -12.43 -2.12 6.18
CA GLY A 280 -13.49 -2.70 5.34
C GLY A 280 -14.01 -1.72 4.27
N THR A 281 -13.17 -0.76 3.85
CA THR A 281 -13.50 0.15 2.76
C THR A 281 -12.28 0.43 1.89
N ILE A 282 -12.35 0.07 0.61
CA ILE A 282 -11.26 0.35 -0.36
C ILE A 282 -11.01 1.88 -0.48
N TYR A 283 -12.05 2.69 -0.38
CA TYR A 283 -11.91 4.15 -0.35
C TYR A 283 -11.17 4.64 0.91
N GLY A 284 -11.31 3.92 2.04
CA GLY A 284 -10.54 4.17 3.25
C GLY A 284 -9.04 3.97 3.03
N ALA A 285 -8.65 2.92 2.33
CA ALA A 285 -7.25 2.69 1.99
C ALA A 285 -6.66 3.86 1.19
N ALA A 286 -7.41 4.40 0.20
CA ALA A 286 -6.97 5.54 -0.59
C ALA A 286 -6.82 6.82 0.25
N ILE A 287 -7.84 7.18 1.03
CA ILE A 287 -7.83 8.39 1.87
C ILE A 287 -6.78 8.27 3.00
N GLY A 288 -6.73 7.10 3.65
CA GLY A 288 -5.76 6.85 4.72
C GLY A 288 -4.32 6.94 4.23
N SER A 289 -4.01 6.35 3.04
CA SER A 289 -2.68 6.43 2.44
C SER A 289 -2.26 7.86 2.14
N VAL A 290 -3.16 8.66 1.56
CA VAL A 290 -2.88 10.09 1.28
C VAL A 290 -2.61 10.85 2.57
N LEU A 291 -3.50 10.74 3.56
CA LEU A 291 -3.37 11.47 4.82
C LEU A 291 -2.10 11.07 5.58
N PHE A 292 -1.85 9.77 5.71
CA PHE A 292 -0.71 9.27 6.46
C PHE A 292 0.62 9.59 5.80
N LEU A 293 0.77 9.34 4.49
CA LEU A 293 2.04 9.56 3.80
C LEU A 293 2.37 11.04 3.62
N ILE A 294 1.37 11.91 3.45
CA ILE A 294 1.59 13.36 3.48
C ILE A 294 2.04 13.77 4.88
N ALA A 295 1.34 13.32 5.93
CA ALA A 295 1.76 13.61 7.29
C ALA A 295 3.19 13.11 7.55
N GLN A 296 3.51 11.84 7.24
CA GLN A 296 4.84 11.26 7.42
C GLN A 296 5.93 12.06 6.67
N SER A 297 5.66 12.52 5.46
CA SER A 297 6.65 13.17 4.59
C SER A 297 6.90 14.64 4.92
N TYR A 298 5.90 15.34 5.43
CA TYR A 298 5.97 16.79 5.66
C TYR A 298 5.96 17.18 7.14
N LEU A 299 5.69 16.24 8.06
CA LEU A 299 5.63 16.53 9.51
C LEU A 299 6.97 17.04 10.04
N GLN A 300 8.09 16.48 9.60
CA GLN A 300 9.43 16.93 10.01
C GLN A 300 9.70 18.39 9.58
N ASP A 301 9.32 18.76 8.35
CA ASP A 301 9.49 20.12 7.87
C ASP A 301 8.61 21.10 8.64
N LEU A 302 7.37 20.70 8.93
CA LEU A 302 6.43 21.47 9.73
C LEU A 302 6.96 21.69 11.17
N LEU A 303 7.48 20.64 11.79
CA LEU A 303 8.06 20.70 13.13
C LEU A 303 9.31 21.58 13.16
N ARG A 304 10.15 21.55 12.12
CA ARG A 304 11.30 22.45 12.01
C ARG A 304 10.88 23.90 12.01
N VAL A 305 9.93 24.27 11.16
CA VAL A 305 9.40 25.65 11.11
C VAL A 305 8.75 26.05 12.44
N ALA A 306 7.99 25.12 13.06
CA ALA A 306 7.35 25.37 14.36
C ALA A 306 8.38 25.52 15.49
N SER A 307 9.46 24.70 15.50
CA SER A 307 10.54 24.81 16.48
C SER A 307 11.32 26.13 16.34
N GLU A 308 11.58 26.57 15.11
CA GLU A 308 12.20 27.86 14.83
C GLU A 308 11.32 29.04 15.28
N ALA A 309 10.01 28.96 15.05
CA ALA A 309 9.05 29.98 15.52
C ALA A 309 8.93 30.01 17.05
N ALA A 310 9.15 28.89 17.73
CA ALA A 310 9.07 28.76 19.19
C ALA A 310 10.40 29.07 19.92
N HIS A 311 11.37 29.70 19.27
CA HIS A 311 12.69 29.99 19.84
C HIS A 311 12.65 30.78 21.18
N SER A 312 11.60 31.57 21.40
CA SER A 312 11.40 32.31 22.66
C SER A 312 11.10 31.43 23.88
N LEU A 313 10.70 30.15 23.66
CA LEU A 313 10.33 29.19 24.71
C LEU A 313 11.13 27.90 24.52
N PRO A 314 12.32 27.75 25.16
CA PRO A 314 13.23 26.64 24.92
C PRO A 314 12.63 25.24 25.11
N TRP A 315 11.73 25.08 26.11
CA TRP A 315 11.06 23.82 26.37
C TRP A 315 10.08 23.45 25.23
N LEU A 316 9.40 24.43 24.64
CA LEU A 316 8.47 24.23 23.54
C LEU A 316 9.22 23.93 22.23
N ALA A 317 10.31 24.66 21.97
CA ALA A 317 11.20 24.38 20.83
C ALA A 317 11.79 22.97 20.90
N ALA A 318 12.19 22.51 22.10
CA ALA A 318 12.67 21.16 22.32
C ALA A 318 11.56 20.10 22.10
N LEU A 319 10.33 20.39 22.47
CA LEU A 319 9.19 19.49 22.26
C LEU A 319 8.83 19.38 20.77
N LEU A 320 8.92 20.47 20.02
CA LEU A 320 8.65 20.57 18.59
C LEU A 320 9.87 20.24 17.72
N SER A 321 10.96 19.71 18.31
CA SER A 321 12.14 19.31 17.54
C SER A 321 11.77 18.32 16.42
N PRO A 322 12.31 18.46 15.20
CA PRO A 322 12.13 17.54 14.09
C PRO A 322 12.49 16.09 14.43
N ASP A 323 13.43 15.87 15.37
CA ASP A 323 13.83 14.52 15.81
C ASP A 323 12.70 13.76 16.51
N ARG A 324 11.68 14.48 17.00
CA ARG A 324 10.51 13.90 17.69
C ARG A 324 9.29 13.68 16.78
N TRP A 325 9.49 13.68 15.50
CA TRP A 325 8.38 13.54 14.52
C TRP A 325 7.55 12.27 14.71
N LEU A 326 8.17 11.13 15.09
CA LEU A 326 7.48 9.88 15.40
C LEU A 326 6.53 10.01 16.59
N LEU A 327 6.92 10.76 17.63
CA LEU A 327 6.03 11.04 18.76
C LEU A 327 4.79 11.79 18.31
N TRP A 328 4.96 12.83 17.50
CA TRP A 328 3.87 13.62 16.98
C TRP A 328 2.98 12.86 16.00
N LEU A 329 3.57 12.00 15.18
CA LEU A 329 2.82 11.09 14.31
C LEU A 329 1.98 10.12 15.15
N GLY A 330 2.52 9.58 16.24
CA GLY A 330 1.79 8.73 17.18
C GLY A 330 0.64 9.47 17.87
N VAL A 331 0.87 10.71 18.33
CA VAL A 331 -0.19 11.56 18.90
C VAL A 331 -1.29 11.82 17.89
N LEU A 332 -0.93 12.17 16.66
CA LEU A 332 -1.89 12.41 15.57
C LEU A 332 -2.71 11.15 15.26
N PHE A 333 -2.07 9.97 15.30
CA PHE A 333 -2.76 8.69 15.16
C PHE A 333 -3.76 8.45 16.29
N VAL A 334 -3.36 8.62 17.55
CA VAL A 334 -4.24 8.44 18.72
C VAL A 334 -5.44 9.39 18.63
N LEU A 335 -5.20 10.65 18.29
CA LEU A 335 -6.27 11.64 18.09
C LEU A 335 -7.20 11.22 16.93
N SER A 336 -6.62 10.72 15.81
CA SER A 336 -7.42 10.24 14.69
C SER A 336 -8.35 9.09 15.10
N VAL A 337 -7.85 8.11 15.85
CA VAL A 337 -8.66 6.98 16.34
C VAL A 337 -9.70 7.43 17.35
N TYR A 338 -9.35 8.37 18.24
CA TYR A 338 -10.28 8.90 19.23
C TYR A 338 -11.44 9.65 18.60
N TYR A 339 -11.17 10.54 17.64
CA TYR A 339 -12.21 11.34 16.99
C TYR A 339 -12.94 10.58 15.86
N PHE A 340 -12.30 9.59 15.26
CA PHE A 340 -12.81 8.80 14.12
C PHE A 340 -12.74 7.28 14.41
N PRO A 341 -13.49 6.74 15.38
CA PRO A 341 -13.38 5.32 15.77
C PRO A 341 -13.77 4.35 14.65
N THR A 342 -14.54 4.80 13.65
CA THR A 342 -14.89 4.04 12.45
C THR A 342 -14.03 4.40 11.23
N GLY A 343 -12.95 5.18 11.47
CA GLY A 343 -12.14 5.80 10.44
C GLY A 343 -12.81 6.98 9.75
N VAL A 344 -12.02 7.71 8.97
CA VAL A 344 -12.49 8.92 8.25
C VAL A 344 -13.68 8.60 7.33
N VAL A 345 -13.59 7.51 6.56
CA VAL A 345 -14.66 7.09 5.63
C VAL A 345 -15.90 6.63 6.37
N GLY A 346 -15.74 5.91 7.49
CA GLY A 346 -16.88 5.45 8.29
C GLY A 346 -17.73 6.62 8.80
N ARG A 347 -17.10 7.66 9.32
CA ARG A 347 -17.80 8.87 9.78
C ARG A 347 -18.48 9.65 8.64
N LEU A 348 -17.81 9.74 7.48
CA LEU A 348 -18.39 10.39 6.30
C LEU A 348 -19.59 9.61 5.70
N ARG A 349 -19.66 8.29 5.96
CA ARG A 349 -20.81 7.45 5.58
C ARG A 349 -21.96 7.55 6.59
N SER A 350 -21.66 7.62 7.90
CA SER A 350 -22.67 7.65 8.97
C SER A 350 -23.38 9.00 9.13
N SER A 351 -22.79 10.09 8.71
CA SER A 351 -23.34 11.46 8.81
C SER A 351 -24.70 11.66 8.11
N ARG A 352 -25.23 10.66 7.39
CA ARG A 352 -26.55 10.70 6.74
C ARG A 352 -27.59 9.71 7.29
N ALA A 353 -27.23 8.88 8.27
CA ALA A 353 -28.20 7.98 8.88
C ALA A 353 -28.98 8.66 10.04
N GLY A 354 -28.67 9.91 10.35
CA GLY A 354 -29.25 10.70 11.43
C GLY A 354 -29.90 12.03 10.98
N ALA A 355 -30.22 12.18 9.68
CA ALA A 355 -30.95 13.36 9.18
C ALA A 355 -32.20 12.92 8.43
#